data_87e45a720a057711d578643008360697
#
_entry.id   87e45a720a057711d578643008360697
#
_cell.length_a   1.000
_cell.length_b   1.000
_cell.length_c   1.000
_cell.angle_alpha   90.00
_cell.angle_beta   90.00
_cell.angle_gamma   90.00
#
_symmetry.space_group_name_H-M   'P 1'
#
loop_
_entity.id
_entity.type
_entity.pdbx_description
1 polymer ?
#
loop_
_entity_poly.entity_id
_entity_poly.type
_entity_poly.pdbx_seq_one_letter_code
_entity_poly.pdbx_strand_id
1 'polypeptide(L)'
;MKPELSNQQLLQFLTEKYGSEPQWAPIAEGMESRVLTFIWGDQQYILRVNPNQSGFQKDRWCFQQFHSEELPIPEILEIGSFSSHYAYCLSRRLAGITLEDSAIPTLQQLTPYVSQVWKVIHQSLLPSSEGFGPFNECGHATFSSWQSFLQSTIRGKDQQWDHLFASNLLDATALQPVMQSYLRLTGHCPEERKLVHGDFGSNNVLTDGKKITGVLDWDCALYGDPLFDVAGSFFWSPWLDCMRIQSEFFQQTLRNEANFAVRLQCYQLRCGLEEIHENALAGNQKLLNWLLNRTMQIHQATEN
;
A
#
# COMPACT_ATOMS: atom_id res chain seq x y z
N MET A 1 -12.14 -8.22 5.44
CA MET A 1 -11.84 -9.44 6.26
C MET A 1 -11.43 -10.56 5.31
N LYS A 2 -10.29 -11.20 5.57
CA LYS A 2 -9.75 -12.30 4.75
C LYS A 2 -10.75 -13.46 4.65
N PRO A 3 -11.00 -14.03 3.46
CA PRO A 3 -11.91 -15.16 3.30
C PRO A 3 -11.50 -16.40 4.10
N GLU A 4 -12.44 -17.01 4.78
CA GLU A 4 -12.24 -18.30 5.46
C GLU A 4 -12.39 -19.46 4.46
N LEU A 5 -11.43 -19.54 3.51
CA LEU A 5 -11.39 -20.57 2.48
C LEU A 5 -10.19 -21.49 2.69
N SER A 6 -10.40 -22.80 2.56
CA SER A 6 -9.31 -23.78 2.56
C SER A 6 -8.60 -23.83 1.20
N ASN A 7 -7.36 -24.31 1.19
CA ASN A 7 -6.65 -24.57 -0.07
C ASN A 7 -7.41 -25.57 -0.96
N GLN A 8 -8.11 -26.53 -0.37
CA GLN A 8 -8.92 -27.49 -1.12
C GLN A 8 -10.07 -26.82 -1.91
N GLN A 9 -10.72 -25.80 -1.33
CA GLN A 9 -11.77 -25.04 -2.04
C GLN A 9 -11.18 -24.23 -3.20
N LEU A 10 -9.99 -23.63 -3.02
CA LEU A 10 -9.30 -22.93 -4.10
C LEU A 10 -8.89 -23.88 -5.23
N LEU A 11 -8.42 -25.09 -4.89
CA LEU A 11 -8.04 -26.12 -5.87
C LEU A 11 -9.26 -26.68 -6.60
N GLN A 12 -10.34 -26.94 -5.89
CA GLN A 12 -11.59 -27.35 -6.51
C GLN A 12 -12.04 -26.34 -7.56
N PHE A 13 -12.03 -25.06 -7.22
CA PHE A 13 -12.36 -23.98 -8.16
C PHE A 13 -11.47 -24.03 -9.41
N LEU A 14 -10.13 -24.17 -9.23
CA LEU A 14 -9.21 -24.28 -10.37
C LEU A 14 -9.46 -25.53 -11.20
N THR A 15 -9.74 -26.69 -10.55
CA THR A 15 -10.05 -27.95 -11.21
C THR A 15 -11.32 -27.87 -12.06
N GLU A 16 -12.37 -27.27 -11.51
CA GLU A 16 -13.63 -27.03 -12.23
C GLU A 16 -13.42 -26.10 -13.43
N LYS A 17 -12.57 -25.06 -13.26
CA LYS A 17 -12.30 -24.08 -14.29
C LYS A 17 -11.42 -24.61 -15.43
N TYR A 18 -10.41 -25.43 -15.14
CA TYR A 18 -9.43 -25.91 -16.12
C TYR A 18 -9.60 -27.39 -16.51
N GLY A 19 -10.53 -28.11 -15.90
CA GLY A 19 -10.84 -29.50 -16.21
C GLY A 19 -9.89 -30.52 -15.55
N SER A 20 -8.84 -30.08 -14.84
CA SER A 20 -7.94 -30.93 -14.07
C SER A 20 -7.26 -30.14 -12.96
N GLU A 21 -6.81 -30.83 -11.92
CA GLU A 21 -6.07 -30.19 -10.81
C GLU A 21 -4.69 -29.74 -11.29
N PRO A 22 -4.32 -28.46 -11.14
CA PRO A 22 -3.00 -27.97 -11.51
C PRO A 22 -1.95 -28.36 -10.46
N GLN A 23 -0.68 -28.32 -10.83
CA GLN A 23 0.41 -28.31 -9.84
C GLN A 23 0.35 -26.98 -9.07
N TRP A 24 0.36 -27.03 -7.75
CA TRP A 24 0.21 -25.86 -6.91
C TRP A 24 1.17 -25.86 -5.72
N ALA A 25 1.36 -24.67 -5.13
CA ALA A 25 2.05 -24.51 -3.87
C ALA A 25 1.42 -23.38 -3.04
N PRO A 26 1.45 -23.46 -1.70
CA PRO A 26 1.10 -22.33 -0.87
C PRO A 26 2.14 -21.21 -1.07
N ILE A 27 1.70 -19.97 -0.90
CA ILE A 27 2.55 -18.78 -0.91
C ILE A 27 2.19 -17.93 0.31
N ALA A 28 3.10 -17.07 0.75
CA ALA A 28 2.80 -16.11 1.81
C ALA A 28 1.59 -15.25 1.41
N GLU A 29 0.65 -15.09 2.34
CA GLU A 29 -0.59 -14.37 2.12
C GLU A 29 -0.62 -13.10 2.95
N GLY A 30 -1.04 -11.98 2.34
CA GLY A 30 -1.35 -10.75 3.06
C GLY A 30 -2.59 -10.87 3.96
N MET A 31 -3.06 -9.75 4.47
CA MET A 31 -4.14 -9.71 5.47
C MET A 31 -5.54 -9.86 4.86
N GLU A 32 -5.73 -9.53 3.58
CA GLU A 32 -7.06 -9.42 2.97
C GLU A 32 -7.41 -10.56 2.02
N SER A 33 -6.43 -11.15 1.36
CA SER A 33 -6.66 -12.16 0.33
C SER A 33 -6.22 -13.55 0.75
N ARG A 34 -6.96 -14.57 0.30
CA ARG A 34 -6.42 -15.91 0.15
C ARG A 34 -5.64 -15.96 -1.16
N VAL A 35 -4.47 -16.57 -1.11
CA VAL A 35 -3.56 -16.61 -2.25
C VAL A 35 -3.03 -18.03 -2.48
N LEU A 36 -2.92 -18.42 -3.74
CA LEU A 36 -2.36 -19.70 -4.14
C LEU A 36 -1.55 -19.52 -5.43
N THR A 37 -0.35 -20.09 -5.49
CA THR A 37 0.40 -20.18 -6.75
C THR A 37 0.19 -21.54 -7.41
N PHE A 38 0.06 -21.55 -8.74
CA PHE A 38 -0.10 -22.77 -9.50
C PHE A 38 0.57 -22.69 -10.87
N ILE A 39 0.80 -23.86 -11.47
CA ILE A 39 1.37 -24.02 -12.81
C ILE A 39 0.29 -24.57 -13.73
N TRP A 40 0.11 -23.93 -14.88
CA TRP A 40 -0.73 -24.41 -15.97
C TRP A 40 0.03 -24.33 -17.30
N GLY A 41 0.26 -25.48 -17.92
CA GLY A 41 1.24 -25.58 -19.00
C GLY A 41 2.63 -25.25 -18.49
N ASP A 42 3.36 -24.40 -19.19
CA ASP A 42 4.73 -23.96 -18.83
C ASP A 42 4.74 -22.61 -18.06
N GLN A 43 3.57 -22.14 -17.61
CA GLN A 43 3.44 -20.82 -17.00
C GLN A 43 3.00 -20.90 -15.54
N GLN A 44 3.51 -19.95 -14.74
CA GLN A 44 3.14 -19.80 -13.34
C GLN A 44 2.12 -18.68 -13.15
N TYR A 45 1.15 -18.93 -12.29
CA TYR A 45 0.03 -18.04 -12.01
C TYR A 45 -0.18 -17.85 -10.52
N ILE A 46 -0.84 -16.75 -10.18
CA ILE A 46 -1.35 -16.46 -8.85
C ILE A 46 -2.88 -16.39 -8.92
N LEU A 47 -3.55 -17.14 -8.07
CA LEU A 47 -4.96 -16.97 -7.75
C LEU A 47 -5.05 -16.16 -6.45
N ARG A 48 -5.74 -15.02 -6.49
CA ARG A 48 -6.14 -14.26 -5.30
C ARG A 48 -7.66 -14.30 -5.17
N VAL A 49 -8.16 -14.45 -3.94
CA VAL A 49 -9.60 -14.41 -3.63
C VAL A 49 -9.81 -13.48 -2.44
N ASN A 50 -10.66 -12.47 -2.61
CA ASN A 50 -11.10 -11.57 -1.54
C ASN A 50 -12.47 -10.96 -1.85
N PRO A 51 -13.10 -10.19 -0.94
CA PRO A 51 -14.40 -9.56 -1.18
C PRO A 51 -14.31 -8.32 -2.09
N ASN A 52 -13.12 -7.74 -2.32
CA ASN A 52 -12.93 -6.47 -3.03
C ASN A 52 -12.65 -6.69 -4.53
N GLN A 53 -13.69 -6.85 -5.35
CA GLN A 53 -13.54 -6.98 -6.79
C GLN A 53 -12.99 -5.70 -7.44
N SER A 54 -13.34 -4.52 -6.91
CA SER A 54 -12.90 -3.24 -7.47
C SER A 54 -11.37 -3.04 -7.31
N GLY A 55 -10.77 -3.56 -6.23
CA GLY A 55 -9.31 -3.58 -6.06
C GLY A 55 -8.62 -4.38 -7.16
N PHE A 56 -9.12 -5.56 -7.50
CA PHE A 56 -8.59 -6.34 -8.62
C PHE A 56 -8.77 -5.64 -9.98
N GLN A 57 -9.89 -4.94 -10.17
CA GLN A 57 -10.13 -4.17 -11.39
C GLN A 57 -9.15 -2.99 -11.48
N LYS A 58 -8.84 -2.35 -10.36
CA LYS A 58 -7.85 -1.29 -10.29
C LYS A 58 -6.43 -1.79 -10.55
N ASP A 59 -6.04 -2.96 -10.01
CA ASP A 59 -4.79 -3.64 -10.37
C ASP A 59 -4.67 -3.84 -11.89
N ARG A 60 -5.75 -4.34 -12.53
CA ARG A 60 -5.79 -4.53 -13.99
C ARG A 60 -5.62 -3.21 -14.72
N TRP A 61 -6.31 -2.18 -14.29
CA TRP A 61 -6.22 -0.85 -14.88
C TRP A 61 -4.80 -0.29 -14.76
N CYS A 62 -4.16 -0.38 -13.58
CA CYS A 62 -2.79 0.05 -13.37
C CYS A 62 -1.79 -0.71 -14.26
N PHE A 63 -1.97 -2.04 -14.42
CA PHE A 63 -1.17 -2.80 -15.38
C PHE A 63 -1.32 -2.25 -16.80
N GLN A 64 -2.53 -2.04 -17.26
CA GLN A 64 -2.81 -1.56 -18.61
C GLN A 64 -2.26 -0.16 -18.90
N GLN A 65 -2.21 0.71 -17.89
CA GLN A 65 -1.77 2.10 -18.03
C GLN A 65 -0.27 2.30 -17.82
N PHE A 66 0.34 1.57 -16.88
CA PHE A 66 1.65 1.93 -16.35
C PHE A 66 2.71 0.83 -16.46
N HIS A 67 2.33 -0.41 -16.80
CA HIS A 67 3.31 -1.49 -16.91
C HIS A 67 4.38 -1.19 -17.97
N SER A 68 5.64 -1.41 -17.60
CA SER A 68 6.81 -1.36 -18.48
C SER A 68 7.92 -2.26 -17.96
N GLU A 69 9.01 -2.39 -18.69
CA GLU A 69 10.20 -3.11 -18.21
C GLU A 69 10.81 -2.46 -16.96
N GLU A 70 10.67 -1.14 -16.81
CA GLU A 70 11.17 -0.36 -15.68
C GLU A 70 10.18 -0.35 -14.50
N LEU A 71 8.90 -0.60 -14.77
CA LEU A 71 7.82 -0.71 -13.77
C LEU A 71 7.06 -2.03 -13.98
N PRO A 72 7.59 -3.16 -13.50
CA PRO A 72 6.99 -4.47 -13.70
C PRO A 72 5.77 -4.67 -12.79
N ILE A 73 4.58 -4.47 -13.35
CA ILE A 73 3.28 -4.73 -12.71
C ILE A 73 2.78 -6.09 -13.18
N PRO A 74 2.18 -6.94 -12.33
CA PRO A 74 1.64 -8.24 -12.75
C PRO A 74 0.51 -8.10 -13.77
N GLU A 75 0.56 -8.89 -14.85
CA GLU A 75 -0.54 -8.99 -15.80
C GLU A 75 -1.77 -9.65 -15.14
N ILE A 76 -2.89 -8.95 -15.11
CA ILE A 76 -4.16 -9.47 -14.64
C ILE A 76 -4.91 -10.12 -15.82
N LEU A 77 -4.99 -11.44 -15.80
CA LEU A 77 -5.57 -12.23 -16.88
C LEU A 77 -7.10 -12.30 -16.78
N GLU A 78 -7.58 -12.53 -15.56
CA GLU A 78 -9.01 -12.72 -15.35
C GLU A 78 -9.44 -12.24 -13.97
N ILE A 79 -10.63 -11.66 -13.90
CA ILE A 79 -11.33 -11.30 -12.66
C ILE A 79 -12.76 -11.82 -12.81
N GLY A 80 -13.27 -12.44 -11.76
CA GLY A 80 -14.63 -12.96 -11.76
C GLY A 80 -15.17 -13.24 -10.37
N SER A 81 -16.36 -13.81 -10.32
CA SER A 81 -16.99 -14.23 -9.06
C SER A 81 -16.45 -15.59 -8.65
N PHE A 82 -15.92 -15.70 -7.44
CA PHE A 82 -15.59 -16.97 -6.79
C PHE A 82 -16.82 -17.54 -6.08
N SER A 83 -17.59 -16.67 -5.43
CA SER A 83 -18.89 -17.01 -4.78
C SER A 83 -19.74 -15.74 -4.72
N SER A 84 -20.90 -15.83 -4.05
CA SER A 84 -21.76 -14.66 -3.81
C SER A 84 -21.09 -13.53 -2.99
N HIS A 85 -20.00 -13.82 -2.26
CA HIS A 85 -19.35 -12.89 -1.34
C HIS A 85 -17.91 -12.57 -1.72
N TYR A 86 -17.31 -13.37 -2.62
CA TYR A 86 -15.90 -13.25 -2.95
C TYR A 86 -15.69 -13.17 -4.46
N ALA A 87 -14.78 -12.30 -4.86
CA ALA A 87 -14.23 -12.27 -6.20
C ALA A 87 -12.90 -13.02 -6.24
N TYR A 88 -12.53 -13.48 -7.44
CA TYR A 88 -11.17 -13.96 -7.71
C TYR A 88 -10.45 -13.12 -8.75
N CYS A 89 -9.13 -13.17 -8.67
CA CYS A 89 -8.22 -12.57 -9.63
C CYS A 89 -7.15 -13.61 -10.01
N LEU A 90 -6.99 -13.84 -11.31
CA LEU A 90 -5.88 -14.61 -11.86
C LEU A 90 -4.86 -13.66 -12.48
N SER A 91 -3.62 -13.77 -12.07
CA SER A 91 -2.51 -12.98 -12.61
C SER A 91 -1.31 -13.83 -12.99
N ARG A 92 -0.43 -13.30 -13.84
CA ARG A 92 0.90 -13.86 -14.08
C ARG A 92 1.72 -13.77 -12.79
N ARG A 93 2.42 -14.85 -12.44
CA ARG A 93 3.36 -14.82 -11.33
C ARG A 93 4.63 -14.11 -11.78
N LEU A 94 5.00 -13.05 -11.09
CA LEU A 94 6.31 -12.44 -11.20
C LEU A 94 7.32 -13.21 -10.36
N ALA A 95 8.56 -13.35 -10.85
CA ALA A 95 9.62 -14.06 -10.14
C ALA A 95 10.21 -13.20 -9.02
N GLY A 96 10.64 -13.83 -7.94
CA GLY A 96 11.34 -13.18 -6.84
C GLY A 96 10.68 -13.40 -5.48
N ILE A 97 11.26 -12.75 -4.49
CA ILE A 97 10.77 -12.67 -3.11
C ILE A 97 10.51 -11.20 -2.75
N THR A 98 9.81 -10.94 -1.68
CA THR A 98 9.54 -9.58 -1.22
C THR A 98 10.81 -8.92 -0.66
N LEU A 99 10.84 -7.60 -0.62
CA LEU A 99 11.94 -6.89 0.07
C LEU A 99 11.97 -7.26 1.56
N GLU A 100 10.83 -7.50 2.17
CA GLU A 100 10.73 -7.90 3.58
C GLU A 100 11.44 -9.21 3.87
N ASP A 101 11.38 -10.17 2.93
CA ASP A 101 12.03 -11.48 3.05
C ASP A 101 13.52 -11.46 2.64
N SER A 102 14.02 -10.30 2.22
CA SER A 102 15.40 -10.17 1.72
C SER A 102 16.40 -9.91 2.83
N ALA A 103 17.60 -10.47 2.72
CA ALA A 103 18.69 -10.24 3.67
C ALA A 103 19.20 -8.79 3.60
N ILE A 104 19.66 -8.25 4.73
CA ILE A 104 20.16 -6.87 4.86
C ILE A 104 21.19 -6.47 3.79
N PRO A 105 22.23 -7.27 3.47
CA PRO A 105 23.18 -6.91 2.41
C PRO A 105 22.52 -6.75 1.04
N THR A 106 21.53 -7.59 0.73
CA THR A 106 20.75 -7.52 -0.50
C THR A 106 19.89 -6.26 -0.52
N LEU A 107 19.24 -5.92 0.60
CA LEU A 107 18.44 -4.69 0.72
C LEU A 107 19.29 -3.45 0.47
N GLN A 108 20.48 -3.36 1.07
CA GLN A 108 21.42 -2.24 0.86
C GLN A 108 21.82 -2.08 -0.61
N GLN A 109 22.06 -3.20 -1.30
CA GLN A 109 22.39 -3.20 -2.72
C GLN A 109 21.20 -2.78 -3.59
N LEU A 110 19.97 -3.16 -3.22
CA LEU A 110 18.77 -2.96 -4.01
C LEU A 110 18.11 -1.59 -3.80
N THR A 111 18.37 -0.91 -2.70
CA THR A 111 17.69 0.36 -2.38
C THR A 111 17.81 1.44 -3.47
N PRO A 112 18.94 1.63 -4.20
CA PRO A 112 18.99 2.53 -5.35
C PRO A 112 18.00 2.14 -6.47
N TYR A 113 17.78 0.83 -6.70
CA TYR A 113 16.83 0.34 -7.70
C TYR A 113 15.37 0.54 -7.22
N VAL A 114 15.10 0.37 -5.93
CA VAL A 114 13.79 0.72 -5.32
C VAL A 114 13.49 2.21 -5.55
N SER A 115 14.47 3.08 -5.30
CA SER A 115 14.34 4.52 -5.57
C SER A 115 14.14 4.83 -7.06
N GLN A 116 14.76 4.07 -7.95
CA GLN A 116 14.54 4.23 -9.40
C GLN A 116 13.11 3.84 -9.79
N VAL A 117 12.59 2.72 -9.30
CA VAL A 117 11.20 2.30 -9.54
C VAL A 117 10.22 3.33 -9.00
N TRP A 118 10.43 3.83 -7.79
CA TRP A 118 9.64 4.93 -7.23
C TRP A 118 9.62 6.16 -8.15
N LYS A 119 10.78 6.54 -8.74
CA LYS A 119 10.84 7.64 -9.72
C LYS A 119 10.04 7.32 -10.98
N VAL A 120 10.10 6.11 -11.49
CA VAL A 120 9.32 5.69 -12.66
C VAL A 120 7.82 5.80 -12.38
N ILE A 121 7.37 5.39 -11.18
CA ILE A 121 5.96 5.51 -10.77
C ILE A 121 5.49 6.96 -10.90
N HIS A 122 6.12 7.91 -10.24
CA HIS A 122 5.64 9.30 -10.23
C HIS A 122 5.98 10.09 -11.50
N GLN A 123 6.81 9.55 -12.39
CA GLN A 123 7.07 10.11 -13.72
C GLN A 123 6.15 9.52 -14.79
N SER A 124 5.36 8.51 -14.46
CA SER A 124 4.38 7.93 -15.38
C SER A 124 3.39 8.97 -15.89
N LEU A 125 3.08 8.88 -17.18
CA LEU A 125 2.09 9.76 -17.79
C LEU A 125 0.69 9.42 -17.26
N LEU A 126 0.06 10.38 -16.63
CA LEU A 126 -1.28 10.21 -16.12
C LEU A 126 -2.31 10.34 -17.26
N PRO A 127 -3.42 9.57 -17.20
CA PRO A 127 -4.55 9.79 -18.09
C PRO A 127 -5.15 11.19 -17.87
N SER A 128 -5.89 11.68 -18.87
CA SER A 128 -6.55 12.98 -18.82
C SER A 128 -7.79 12.97 -17.90
N SER A 129 -7.62 12.50 -16.67
CA SER A 129 -8.62 12.58 -15.61
C SER A 129 -8.25 13.69 -14.64
N GLU A 130 -9.24 14.22 -13.93
CA GLU A 130 -9.06 15.23 -12.88
C GLU A 130 -9.12 14.58 -11.49
N GLY A 131 -8.82 15.38 -10.45
CA GLY A 131 -8.95 14.98 -9.06
C GLY A 131 -7.69 14.40 -8.43
N PHE A 132 -7.72 14.28 -7.11
CA PHE A 132 -6.65 13.84 -6.23
C PHE A 132 -7.11 12.68 -5.34
N GLY A 133 -6.16 12.05 -4.65
CA GLY A 133 -6.44 10.93 -3.75
C GLY A 133 -6.70 9.63 -4.50
N PRO A 134 -7.29 8.62 -3.84
CA PRO A 134 -7.58 7.33 -4.43
C PRO A 134 -8.44 7.46 -5.69
N PHE A 135 -8.05 6.76 -6.74
CA PHE A 135 -8.83 6.67 -7.97
C PHE A 135 -9.52 5.30 -8.08
N ASN A 136 -10.61 5.25 -8.82
CA ASN A 136 -11.35 4.02 -9.08
C ASN A 136 -10.71 3.19 -10.21
N GLU A 137 -11.33 2.07 -10.57
CA GLU A 137 -10.91 1.13 -11.62
C GLU A 137 -10.93 1.71 -13.05
N CYS A 138 -11.33 2.97 -13.19
CA CYS A 138 -11.28 3.74 -14.45
C CYS A 138 -10.31 4.92 -14.38
N GLY A 139 -9.55 5.05 -13.29
CA GLY A 139 -8.57 6.12 -13.09
C GLY A 139 -9.17 7.48 -12.70
N HIS A 140 -10.41 7.53 -12.19
CA HIS A 140 -11.05 8.77 -11.74
C HIS A 140 -10.89 8.93 -10.23
N ALA A 141 -10.29 10.03 -9.80
CA ALA A 141 -10.21 10.45 -8.40
C ALA A 141 -11.27 11.53 -8.08
N THR A 142 -11.69 11.59 -6.82
CA THR A 142 -12.88 12.37 -6.43
C THR A 142 -12.60 13.62 -5.62
N PHE A 143 -11.42 13.75 -5.02
CA PHE A 143 -11.07 14.94 -4.25
C PHE A 143 -10.65 16.10 -5.15
N SER A 144 -11.12 17.30 -4.84
CA SER A 144 -10.81 18.51 -5.60
C SER A 144 -9.38 19.03 -5.42
N SER A 145 -8.70 18.61 -4.36
CA SER A 145 -7.32 18.98 -4.04
C SER A 145 -6.62 17.89 -3.23
N TRP A 146 -5.28 17.88 -3.27
CA TRP A 146 -4.49 17.00 -2.42
C TRP A 146 -4.73 17.26 -0.93
N GLN A 147 -4.80 18.53 -0.55
CA GLN A 147 -5.09 18.92 0.81
C GLN A 147 -6.46 18.39 1.28
N SER A 148 -7.51 18.45 0.44
CA SER A 148 -8.83 17.93 0.82
C SER A 148 -8.83 16.43 1.05
N PHE A 149 -8.06 15.67 0.25
CA PHE A 149 -7.83 14.24 0.49
C PHE A 149 -7.11 14.01 1.82
N LEU A 150 -6.00 14.70 2.07
CA LEU A 150 -5.27 14.53 3.33
C LEU A 150 -6.17 14.83 4.54
N GLN A 151 -6.96 15.90 4.50
CA GLN A 151 -7.86 16.24 5.59
C GLN A 151 -8.98 15.23 5.82
N SER A 152 -9.32 14.41 4.82
CA SER A 152 -10.35 13.38 4.95
C SER A 152 -10.00 12.28 5.95
N THR A 153 -8.73 12.07 6.26
CA THR A 153 -8.27 11.16 7.33
C THR A 153 -8.88 11.50 8.70
N ILE A 154 -9.18 12.78 8.95
CA ILE A 154 -9.83 13.24 10.19
C ILE A 154 -11.28 13.63 9.96
N ARG A 155 -11.57 14.30 8.83
CA ARG A 155 -12.86 14.96 8.56
C ARG A 155 -13.74 14.17 7.59
N GLY A 156 -13.32 12.99 7.15
CA GLY A 156 -14.08 12.15 6.24
C GLY A 156 -15.40 11.69 6.88
N LYS A 157 -16.46 11.56 6.06
CA LYS A 157 -17.78 11.14 6.55
C LYS A 157 -17.80 9.73 7.12
N ASP A 158 -16.89 8.87 6.65
CA ASP A 158 -16.78 7.48 7.06
C ASP A 158 -15.85 7.28 8.26
N GLN A 159 -15.23 8.37 8.75
CA GLN A 159 -14.34 8.33 9.89
C GLN A 159 -15.11 8.25 11.20
N GLN A 160 -14.77 7.27 12.03
CA GLN A 160 -15.46 6.98 13.29
C GLN A 160 -14.72 7.51 14.53
N TRP A 161 -13.93 8.59 14.40
CA TRP A 161 -13.15 9.13 15.51
C TRP A 161 -13.98 9.45 16.74
N ASP A 162 -15.15 10.10 16.55
CA ASP A 162 -16.05 10.43 17.67
C ASP A 162 -16.56 9.18 18.39
N HIS A 163 -16.84 8.10 17.65
CA HIS A 163 -17.23 6.81 18.24
C HIS A 163 -16.07 6.19 19.02
N LEU A 164 -14.85 6.19 18.47
CA LEU A 164 -13.67 5.64 19.13
C LEU A 164 -13.35 6.37 20.44
N PHE A 165 -13.54 7.68 20.48
CA PHE A 165 -13.37 8.48 21.70
C PHE A 165 -14.50 8.26 22.70
N ALA A 166 -15.77 8.29 22.26
CA ALA A 166 -16.92 8.10 23.13
C ALA A 166 -16.97 6.70 23.78
N SER A 167 -16.48 5.68 23.07
CA SER A 167 -16.38 4.31 23.59
C SER A 167 -15.12 4.04 24.42
N ASN A 168 -14.26 5.04 24.65
CA ASN A 168 -12.98 4.92 25.34
C ASN A 168 -12.00 3.90 24.71
N LEU A 169 -12.14 3.62 23.42
CA LEU A 169 -11.17 2.81 22.68
C LEU A 169 -9.88 3.59 22.42
N LEU A 170 -9.98 4.92 22.30
CA LEU A 170 -8.86 5.84 22.15
C LEU A 170 -8.97 7.02 23.13
N ASP A 171 -7.83 7.53 23.57
CA ASP A 171 -7.74 8.72 24.41
C ASP A 171 -7.76 10.00 23.56
N ALA A 172 -8.88 10.72 23.59
CA ALA A 172 -9.03 11.99 22.88
C ALA A 172 -8.03 13.05 23.33
N THR A 173 -7.68 13.09 24.63
CA THR A 173 -6.74 14.09 25.17
C THR A 173 -5.35 13.92 24.59
N ALA A 174 -4.91 12.68 24.33
CA ALA A 174 -3.62 12.38 23.72
C ALA A 174 -3.63 12.63 22.20
N LEU A 175 -4.71 12.26 21.49
CA LEU A 175 -4.73 12.26 20.03
C LEU A 175 -5.17 13.58 19.39
N GLN A 176 -6.04 14.38 20.05
CA GLN A 176 -6.49 15.66 19.49
C GLN A 176 -5.35 16.63 19.15
N PRO A 177 -4.29 16.81 19.97
CA PRO A 177 -3.14 17.64 19.59
C PRO A 177 -2.42 17.13 18.33
N VAL A 178 -2.28 15.80 18.18
CA VAL A 178 -1.70 15.16 16.99
C VAL A 178 -2.53 15.45 15.75
N MET A 179 -3.84 15.26 15.83
CA MET A 179 -4.79 15.55 14.74
C MET A 179 -4.76 17.02 14.32
N GLN A 180 -4.69 17.94 15.27
CA GLN A 180 -4.59 19.38 15.00
C GLN A 180 -3.26 19.73 14.31
N SER A 181 -2.15 19.14 14.77
CA SER A 181 -0.84 19.31 14.13
C SER A 181 -0.85 18.77 12.70
N TYR A 182 -1.37 17.56 12.51
CA TYR A 182 -1.55 16.96 11.18
C TYR A 182 -2.33 17.89 10.24
N LEU A 183 -3.51 18.36 10.68
CA LEU A 183 -4.34 19.27 9.87
C LEU A 183 -3.63 20.58 9.50
N ARG A 184 -2.76 21.13 10.36
CA ARG A 184 -1.94 22.30 10.02
C ARG A 184 -0.89 21.95 8.97
N LEU A 185 -0.24 20.80 9.10
CA LEU A 185 0.82 20.35 8.18
C LEU A 185 0.29 20.09 6.76
N THR A 186 -0.98 19.69 6.59
CA THR A 186 -1.56 19.47 5.25
C THR A 186 -1.47 20.72 4.36
N GLY A 187 -1.50 21.92 4.93
CA GLY A 187 -1.35 23.18 4.18
C GLY A 187 0.04 23.44 3.62
N HIS A 188 1.05 22.64 4.00
CA HIS A 188 2.42 22.74 3.50
C HIS A 188 2.74 21.69 2.43
N CYS A 189 1.82 20.76 2.17
CA CYS A 189 1.96 19.76 1.13
C CYS A 189 1.59 20.37 -0.23
N PRO A 190 2.38 20.11 -1.30
CA PRO A 190 2.12 20.68 -2.61
C PRO A 190 0.89 20.04 -3.26
N GLU A 191 0.17 20.82 -4.06
CA GLU A 191 -0.92 20.32 -4.91
C GLU A 191 -0.33 19.66 -6.18
N GLU A 192 0.58 18.71 -5.99
CA GLU A 192 1.13 17.90 -7.07
C GLU A 192 0.21 16.73 -7.38
N ARG A 193 0.01 16.47 -8.67
CA ARG A 193 -0.78 15.36 -9.16
C ARG A 193 0.11 14.41 -9.95
N LYS A 194 0.69 13.45 -9.24
CA LYS A 194 1.52 12.37 -9.77
C LYS A 194 0.91 11.02 -9.40
N LEU A 195 1.30 9.96 -10.09
CA LEU A 195 0.98 8.60 -9.67
C LEU A 195 1.74 8.29 -8.38
N VAL A 196 1.02 7.77 -7.42
CA VAL A 196 1.52 7.31 -6.12
C VAL A 196 0.96 5.90 -5.92
N HIS A 197 1.78 4.98 -5.45
CA HIS A 197 1.37 3.60 -5.21
C HIS A 197 0.42 3.48 -4.00
N GLY A 198 0.66 4.30 -2.98
CA GLY A 198 -0.14 4.35 -1.75
C GLY A 198 0.27 3.35 -0.67
N ASP A 199 0.91 2.24 -1.05
CA ASP A 199 1.45 1.21 -0.15
C ASP A 199 2.77 0.66 -0.71
N PHE A 200 3.72 1.56 -1.04
CA PHE A 200 5.00 1.21 -1.66
C PHE A 200 6.01 0.75 -0.63
N GLY A 201 6.64 -0.40 -0.87
CA GLY A 201 7.72 -0.89 -0.01
C GLY A 201 7.65 -2.39 0.29
N SER A 202 8.02 -2.79 1.45
CA SER A 202 8.30 -4.11 2.00
C SER A 202 7.76 -5.33 1.24
N ASN A 203 6.50 -5.64 1.42
CA ASN A 203 5.83 -6.83 0.88
C ASN A 203 5.27 -6.64 -0.55
N ASN A 204 5.16 -5.39 -1.02
CA ASN A 204 4.61 -5.07 -2.35
C ASN A 204 5.68 -4.88 -3.44
N VAL A 205 6.97 -4.98 -3.08
CA VAL A 205 8.08 -4.91 -4.04
C VAL A 205 8.84 -6.22 -4.07
N LEU A 206 8.93 -6.84 -5.26
CA LEU A 206 9.62 -8.12 -5.48
C LEU A 206 11.02 -7.90 -6.05
N THR A 207 11.93 -8.82 -5.70
CA THR A 207 13.29 -8.86 -6.21
C THR A 207 13.80 -10.29 -6.46
N ASP A 208 14.67 -10.45 -7.45
CA ASP A 208 15.48 -11.66 -7.66
C ASP A 208 16.85 -11.60 -6.95
N GLY A 209 17.06 -10.58 -6.11
CA GLY A 209 18.33 -10.30 -5.44
C GLY A 209 19.30 -9.43 -6.25
N LYS A 210 18.98 -9.07 -7.49
CA LYS A 210 19.82 -8.24 -8.38
C LYS A 210 19.08 -6.99 -8.87
N LYS A 211 17.79 -7.12 -9.11
CA LYS A 211 16.91 -6.05 -9.58
C LYS A 211 15.52 -6.17 -8.98
N ILE A 212 14.72 -5.15 -9.13
CA ILE A 212 13.28 -5.20 -8.84
C ILE A 212 12.58 -5.93 -9.97
N THR A 213 11.79 -6.93 -9.63
CA THR A 213 11.08 -7.81 -10.56
C THR A 213 9.57 -7.66 -10.53
N GLY A 214 9.03 -6.93 -9.55
CA GLY A 214 7.60 -6.69 -9.44
C GLY A 214 7.24 -5.57 -8.47
N VAL A 215 6.16 -4.86 -8.79
CA VAL A 215 5.45 -3.96 -7.90
C VAL A 215 4.02 -4.43 -7.86
N LEU A 216 3.57 -4.89 -6.69
CA LEU A 216 2.31 -5.59 -6.45
C LEU A 216 1.31 -4.66 -5.77
N ASP A 217 0.03 -5.02 -5.86
CA ASP A 217 -1.05 -4.49 -5.01
C ASP A 217 -1.29 -2.97 -5.18
N TRP A 218 -1.87 -2.62 -6.31
CA TRP A 218 -2.16 -1.24 -6.69
C TRP A 218 -3.53 -0.74 -6.18
N ASP A 219 -4.22 -1.51 -5.33
CA ASP A 219 -5.54 -1.11 -4.80
C ASP A 219 -5.49 0.24 -4.06
N CYS A 220 -4.41 0.49 -3.33
CA CYS A 220 -4.18 1.76 -2.62
C CYS A 220 -3.68 2.91 -3.53
N ALA A 221 -3.46 2.68 -4.82
CA ALA A 221 -2.90 3.70 -5.71
C ALA A 221 -3.77 4.96 -5.78
N LEU A 222 -3.10 6.10 -5.92
CA LEU A 222 -3.74 7.41 -5.84
C LEU A 222 -3.00 8.46 -6.66
N TYR A 223 -3.59 9.64 -6.80
CA TYR A 223 -2.93 10.80 -7.40
C TYR A 223 -2.60 11.83 -6.33
N GLY A 224 -1.33 12.19 -6.22
CA GLY A 224 -0.87 13.12 -5.21
C GLY A 224 0.62 13.40 -5.24
N ASP A 225 1.13 13.77 -4.09
CA ASP A 225 2.55 14.04 -3.87
C ASP A 225 3.36 12.74 -3.74
N PRO A 226 4.40 12.50 -4.57
CA PRO A 226 5.21 11.29 -4.52
C PRO A 226 5.86 10.97 -3.18
N LEU A 227 6.14 11.97 -2.37
CA LEU A 227 6.74 11.78 -1.04
C LEU A 227 5.83 10.97 -0.09
N PHE A 228 4.55 10.84 -0.42
CA PHE A 228 3.59 10.02 0.31
C PHE A 228 4.04 8.55 0.37
N ASP A 229 4.48 7.95 -0.75
CA ASP A 229 5.01 6.57 -0.78
C ASP A 229 6.24 6.40 0.10
N VAL A 230 7.13 7.40 0.10
CA VAL A 230 8.38 7.36 0.86
C VAL A 230 8.13 7.44 2.37
N ALA A 231 7.10 8.16 2.79
CA ALA A 231 6.79 8.36 4.21
C ALA A 231 6.47 7.06 4.95
N GLY A 232 5.89 6.07 4.28
CA GLY A 232 5.70 4.72 4.84
C GLY A 232 7.01 4.09 5.30
N SER A 233 8.09 4.22 4.52
CA SER A 233 9.40 3.68 4.89
C SER A 233 9.95 4.32 6.17
N PHE A 234 9.72 5.61 6.40
CA PHE A 234 10.12 6.29 7.62
C PHE A 234 9.24 5.93 8.82
N PHE A 235 7.94 5.76 8.61
CA PHE A 235 7.02 5.38 9.67
C PHE A 235 7.36 4.00 10.22
N TRP A 236 7.52 3.00 9.34
CA TRP A 236 7.77 1.61 9.68
C TRP A 236 9.26 1.27 9.91
N SER A 237 10.16 2.24 9.77
CA SER A 237 11.62 2.04 9.93
C SER A 237 12.05 1.38 11.25
N PRO A 238 11.39 1.60 12.42
CA PRO A 238 11.78 0.91 13.65
C PRO A 238 11.28 -0.54 13.72
N TRP A 239 10.38 -0.95 12.82
CA TRP A 239 9.77 -2.27 12.82
C TRP A 239 10.40 -3.20 11.77
N LEU A 240 10.71 -2.69 10.57
CA LEU A 240 11.17 -3.47 9.42
C LEU A 240 12.53 -2.98 8.91
N ASP A 241 13.51 -3.89 8.81
CA ASP A 241 14.85 -3.55 8.29
C ASP A 241 14.81 -3.03 6.86
N CYS A 242 13.96 -3.59 6.00
CA CYS A 242 13.81 -3.10 4.63
C CYS A 242 13.33 -1.63 4.59
N MET A 243 12.41 -1.24 5.47
CA MET A 243 11.92 0.14 5.60
C MET A 243 12.99 1.06 6.19
N ARG A 244 13.74 0.59 7.19
CA ARG A 244 14.84 1.35 7.79
C ARG A 244 15.91 1.69 6.75
N ILE A 245 16.36 0.71 5.96
CA ILE A 245 17.39 0.92 4.94
C ILE A 245 16.88 1.86 3.83
N GLN A 246 15.63 1.73 3.41
CA GLN A 246 15.02 2.65 2.45
C GLN A 246 14.92 4.07 3.01
N SER A 247 14.45 4.24 4.25
CA SER A 247 14.34 5.58 4.87
C SER A 247 15.69 6.29 5.00
N GLU A 248 16.76 5.58 5.39
CA GLU A 248 18.12 6.11 5.44
C GLU A 248 18.59 6.62 4.07
N PHE A 249 18.31 5.87 3.01
CA PHE A 249 18.65 6.26 1.64
C PHE A 249 17.83 7.45 1.16
N PHE A 250 16.52 7.45 1.36
CA PHE A 250 15.65 8.55 0.98
C PHE A 250 15.95 9.83 1.77
N GLN A 251 16.32 9.73 3.05
CA GLN A 251 16.78 10.85 3.84
C GLN A 251 18.01 11.51 3.21
N GLN A 252 18.97 10.74 2.71
CA GLN A 252 20.18 11.26 2.08
C GLN A 252 19.89 11.91 0.72
N THR A 253 18.98 11.31 -0.05
CA THR A 253 18.73 11.72 -1.45
C THR A 253 17.67 12.80 -1.59
N LEU A 254 16.69 12.88 -0.69
CA LEU A 254 15.54 13.78 -0.80
C LEU A 254 15.54 14.95 0.21
N ARG A 255 16.48 15.00 1.15
CA ARG A 255 16.49 16.04 2.21
C ARG A 255 16.49 17.49 1.71
N ASN A 256 16.91 17.73 0.46
CA ASN A 256 16.96 19.05 -0.15
C ASN A 256 15.71 19.39 -0.96
N GLU A 257 14.73 18.47 -1.06
CA GLU A 257 13.44 18.75 -1.69
C GLU A 257 12.67 19.82 -0.90
N ALA A 258 11.88 20.60 -1.61
CA ALA A 258 11.10 21.69 -0.99
C ALA A 258 10.18 21.15 0.12
N ASN A 259 10.26 21.73 1.30
CA ASN A 259 9.47 21.35 2.48
C ASN A 259 9.58 19.88 2.87
N PHE A 260 10.67 19.18 2.52
CA PHE A 260 10.82 17.74 2.75
C PHE A 260 10.43 17.32 4.17
N ALA A 261 11.03 17.93 5.19
CA ALA A 261 10.79 17.54 6.59
C ALA A 261 9.32 17.72 7.01
N VAL A 262 8.69 18.81 6.62
CA VAL A 262 7.30 19.13 6.96
C VAL A 262 6.32 18.20 6.24
N ARG A 263 6.55 17.95 4.94
CA ARG A 263 5.76 17.03 4.14
C ARG A 263 5.89 15.60 4.66
N LEU A 264 7.12 15.17 4.91
CA LEU A 264 7.43 13.84 5.46
C LEU A 264 6.70 13.62 6.79
N GLN A 265 6.78 14.58 7.69
CA GLN A 265 6.07 14.49 8.97
C GLN A 265 4.55 14.42 8.78
N CYS A 266 3.99 15.25 7.89
CA CYS A 266 2.56 15.21 7.57
C CYS A 266 2.13 13.81 7.16
N TYR A 267 2.84 13.18 6.22
CA TYR A 267 2.48 11.85 5.70
C TYR A 267 2.75 10.73 6.70
N GLN A 268 3.78 10.84 7.53
CA GLN A 268 3.99 9.90 8.64
C GLN A 268 2.88 9.98 9.69
N LEU A 269 2.43 11.19 10.04
CA LEU A 269 1.29 11.36 10.96
C LEU A 269 0.00 10.81 10.35
N ARG A 270 -0.22 11.01 9.05
CA ARG A 270 -1.34 10.39 8.34
C ARG A 270 -1.31 8.87 8.45
N CYS A 271 -0.17 8.26 8.09
CA CYS A 271 0.03 6.81 8.22
C CYS A 271 -0.32 6.34 9.64
N GLY A 272 0.23 7.00 10.67
CA GLY A 272 -0.04 6.64 12.05
C GLY A 272 -1.50 6.80 12.46
N LEU A 273 -2.18 7.86 12.03
CA LEU A 273 -3.59 8.10 12.35
C LEU A 273 -4.51 7.07 11.67
N GLU A 274 -4.26 6.72 10.41
CA GLU A 274 -5.05 5.69 9.70
C GLU A 274 -4.86 4.32 10.34
N GLU A 275 -3.64 3.93 10.61
CA GLU A 275 -3.34 2.66 11.28
C GLU A 275 -3.93 2.59 12.70
N ILE A 276 -3.88 3.69 13.47
CA ILE A 276 -4.53 3.77 14.79
C ILE A 276 -6.04 3.56 14.65
N HIS A 277 -6.68 4.24 13.71
CA HIS A 277 -8.11 4.16 13.47
C HIS A 277 -8.54 2.72 13.13
N GLU A 278 -7.88 2.10 12.16
CA GLU A 278 -8.19 0.74 11.70
C GLU A 278 -7.96 -0.31 12.79
N ASN A 279 -6.81 -0.22 13.49
CA ASN A 279 -6.48 -1.20 14.53
C ASN A 279 -7.31 -1.03 15.81
N ALA A 280 -7.78 0.18 16.12
CA ALA A 280 -8.74 0.40 17.19
C ALA A 280 -10.09 -0.25 16.88
N LEU A 281 -10.60 -0.09 15.65
CA LEU A 281 -11.84 -0.75 15.21
C LEU A 281 -11.69 -2.28 15.14
N ALA A 282 -10.54 -2.78 14.74
CA ALA A 282 -10.25 -4.22 14.68
C ALA A 282 -9.98 -4.85 16.06
N GLY A 283 -9.80 -4.06 17.12
CA GLY A 283 -9.45 -4.54 18.46
C GLY A 283 -8.04 -5.10 18.58
N ASN A 284 -7.11 -4.74 17.70
CA ASN A 284 -5.72 -5.20 17.70
C ASN A 284 -4.86 -4.39 18.68
N GLN A 285 -5.06 -4.62 19.99
CA GLN A 285 -4.46 -3.84 21.07
C GLN A 285 -2.93 -3.82 21.06
N LYS A 286 -2.29 -4.94 20.67
CA LYS A 286 -0.81 -5.03 20.65
C LYS A 286 -0.20 -4.07 19.63
N LEU A 287 -0.72 -4.08 18.40
CA LEU A 287 -0.25 -3.19 17.35
C LEU A 287 -0.66 -1.74 17.64
N LEU A 288 -1.89 -1.53 18.12
CA LEU A 288 -2.41 -0.22 18.47
C LEU A 288 -1.50 0.52 19.47
N ASN A 289 -1.00 -0.15 20.51
CA ASN A 289 -0.09 0.45 21.49
C ASN A 289 1.23 0.92 20.84
N TRP A 290 1.78 0.14 19.93
CA TRP A 290 2.99 0.53 19.20
C TRP A 290 2.72 1.72 18.28
N LEU A 291 1.61 1.71 17.53
CA LEU A 291 1.20 2.78 16.62
C LEU A 291 0.99 4.11 17.35
N LEU A 292 0.32 4.09 18.49
CA LEU A 292 0.14 5.26 19.34
C LEU A 292 1.49 5.85 19.79
N ASN A 293 2.39 5.03 20.29
CA ASN A 293 3.71 5.47 20.71
C ASN A 293 4.51 6.04 19.52
N ARG A 294 4.50 5.37 18.38
CA ARG A 294 5.22 5.80 17.17
C ARG A 294 4.69 7.14 16.66
N THR A 295 3.39 7.30 16.58
CA THR A 295 2.74 8.53 16.12
C THR A 295 3.03 9.70 17.05
N MET A 296 3.01 9.48 18.35
CA MET A 296 3.40 10.49 19.35
C MET A 296 4.86 10.92 19.24
N GLN A 297 5.79 9.99 19.01
CA GLN A 297 7.21 10.31 18.77
C GLN A 297 7.39 11.20 17.55
N ILE A 298 6.68 10.90 16.44
CA ILE A 298 6.74 11.69 15.20
C ILE A 298 6.16 13.09 15.45
N HIS A 299 5.07 13.20 16.21
CA HIS A 299 4.46 14.48 16.57
C HIS A 299 5.42 15.36 17.37
N GLN A 300 6.10 14.81 18.38
CA GLN A 300 7.01 15.54 19.27
C GLN A 300 8.33 15.95 18.61
N ALA A 301 8.77 15.25 17.56
CA ALA A 301 10.03 15.53 16.88
C ALA A 301 10.10 16.92 16.21
N THR A 302 8.99 17.64 16.08
CA THR A 302 8.91 18.99 15.50
C THR A 302 8.79 20.12 16.53
N GLU A 303 8.57 19.80 17.79
CA GLU A 303 8.48 20.82 18.84
C GLU A 303 9.85 21.20 19.41
N ASN A 304 10.92 20.53 18.95
CA ASN A 304 12.31 20.80 19.26
C ASN A 304 13.08 21.32 18.04
#